data_4850ed6adfdab2b2cff636a1e3b3be03
#
_entry.id   4850ed6adfdab2b2cff636a1e3b3be03
#
_cell.length_a   1.000
_cell.length_b   1.000
_cell.length_c   1.000
_cell.angle_alpha   90.00
_cell.angle_beta   90.00
_cell.angle_gamma   90.00
#
_symmetry.space_group_name_H-M   'P 1'
#
loop_
_entity.id
_entity.type
_entity.pdbx_description
1 polymer ?
#
loop_
_entity_poly.entity_id
_entity_poly.type
_entity_poly.pdbx_seq_one_letter_code
_entity_poly.pdbx_strand_id
1 'polypeptide(L)'
;ESFAVARPEKIFAETSPDGRVRLSFQLHTELEDILDCRAALEIREKETGKPVFSAAYPVKLGPGETEYMFDARVDSPELWYPAGYGKQALYELRLQIFSGMREVASFRHRFAFRSFEIEEKRFTEKQGLFQFRVNGIPVFANGGNWVPPDMLPGTVGRERLRHLIALAAECGYNYLRVWGGGYYESDDFYDLCDESGIMVWQDFMFGGPEVPEFDPAFRAECRREAEEVVCRLRRHPCICVWCGSNETDEFYLVDRNCKRERPGGYYYGWTLLHRDFPEIVRRLVPDAVYIPSCPFMGTAAPAGTENNAHGFGTCHTQWLPQFSPDEAFDRTVIPTFMNEFYGMCPVPASSVKRFLLPEDLDCYCNPVFSAHNMLEVQRNDEWGQIFRHLCFHDPRRRFDVPLAELLRGFEICAEELMTRYLALLRRNRKYCGGAG
;
A
#
# COMPACT_ATOMS: atom_id res chain seq x y z
N GLU A 1 18.96 -26.40 23.80
CA GLU A 1 17.60 -25.89 23.56
C GLU A 1 17.15 -25.17 24.82
N SER A 2 17.19 -23.84 24.80
CA SER A 2 16.60 -23.03 25.86
C SER A 2 15.10 -22.90 25.58
N PHE A 3 14.30 -23.68 26.30
CA PHE A 3 12.85 -23.46 26.30
C PHE A 3 12.58 -22.08 26.91
N ALA A 4 12.04 -21.15 26.09
CA ALA A 4 11.57 -19.89 26.60
C ALA A 4 10.43 -20.14 27.60
N VAL A 5 10.58 -19.62 28.81
CA VAL A 5 9.57 -19.75 29.86
C VAL A 5 8.34 -18.88 29.56
N ALA A 6 8.56 -17.83 28.75
CA ALA A 6 7.51 -16.91 28.33
C ALA A 6 7.63 -16.63 26.82
N ARG A 7 6.49 -16.62 26.12
CA ARG A 7 6.40 -16.32 24.69
C ARG A 7 5.90 -14.90 24.49
N PRO A 8 6.70 -14.01 23.85
CA PRO A 8 6.25 -12.66 23.56
C PRO A 8 5.32 -12.63 22.34
N GLU A 9 4.25 -11.84 22.45
CA GLU A 9 3.24 -11.65 21.41
C GLU A 9 2.85 -10.17 21.31
N LYS A 10 2.23 -9.78 20.20
CA LYS A 10 1.65 -8.46 19.95
C LYS A 10 2.62 -7.29 20.24
N ILE A 11 3.91 -7.49 19.95
CA ILE A 11 4.95 -6.50 20.20
C ILE A 11 4.69 -5.26 19.33
N PHE A 12 4.72 -4.08 19.96
CA PHE A 12 4.59 -2.82 19.25
C PHE A 12 5.39 -1.71 19.95
N ALA A 13 6.16 -0.97 19.17
CA ALA A 13 6.81 0.27 19.61
C ALA A 13 6.12 1.46 18.96
N GLU A 14 5.22 2.11 19.70
CA GLU A 14 4.67 3.41 19.33
C GLU A 14 5.75 4.47 19.48
N THR A 15 5.97 5.27 18.43
CA THR A 15 7.07 6.24 18.39
C THR A 15 6.58 7.63 17.98
N SER A 16 7.31 8.67 18.37
CA SER A 16 7.06 10.02 17.91
C SER A 16 8.37 10.71 17.52
N PRO A 17 8.33 11.72 16.60
CA PRO A 17 9.54 12.38 16.11
C PRO A 17 10.40 13.04 17.19
N ASP A 18 9.84 13.33 18.35
CA ASP A 18 10.56 13.88 19.51
C ASP A 18 11.33 12.83 20.34
N GLY A 19 11.36 11.58 19.84
CA GLY A 19 12.15 10.49 20.41
C GLY A 19 11.45 9.66 21.48
N ARG A 20 10.16 9.87 21.76
CA ARG A 20 9.39 9.00 22.65
C ARG A 20 9.19 7.64 22.00
N VAL A 21 9.32 6.60 22.82
CA VAL A 21 9.03 5.21 22.49
C VAL A 21 8.17 4.62 23.59
N ARG A 22 6.99 4.15 23.25
CA ARG A 22 6.15 3.34 24.13
C ARG A 22 6.10 1.92 23.59
N LEU A 23 6.82 1.02 24.28
CA LEU A 23 6.82 -0.39 23.94
C LEU A 23 5.68 -1.09 24.66
N SER A 24 4.78 -1.74 23.92
CA SER A 24 3.76 -2.62 24.45
C SER A 24 3.95 -4.03 23.90
N PHE A 25 3.73 -5.05 24.72
CA PHE A 25 3.79 -6.46 24.33
C PHE A 25 3.02 -7.33 25.34
N GLN A 26 2.63 -8.51 24.90
CA GLN A 26 2.04 -9.55 25.76
C GLN A 26 3.07 -10.64 25.97
N LEU A 27 3.07 -11.25 27.18
CA LEU A 27 3.80 -12.47 27.46
C LEU A 27 2.80 -13.56 27.86
N HIS A 28 2.87 -14.66 27.17
CA HIS A 28 2.16 -15.87 27.53
C HIS A 28 3.12 -16.81 28.30
N THR A 29 2.70 -17.29 29.47
CA THR A 29 3.48 -18.20 30.31
C THR A 29 2.63 -19.38 30.77
N GLU A 30 3.28 -20.52 30.97
CA GLU A 30 2.70 -21.72 31.59
C GLU A 30 3.16 -21.87 33.05
N LEU A 31 3.60 -20.78 33.67
CA LEU A 31 4.00 -20.77 35.08
C LEU A 31 2.78 -21.02 35.99
N GLU A 32 2.99 -21.77 37.07
CA GLU A 32 1.98 -21.93 38.13
C GLU A 32 2.04 -20.82 39.16
N ASP A 33 3.24 -20.27 39.40
CA ASP A 33 3.52 -19.24 40.38
C ASP A 33 4.08 -17.96 39.76
N ILE A 34 4.02 -16.85 40.50
CA ILE A 34 4.61 -15.59 40.10
C ILE A 34 6.13 -15.65 40.22
N LEU A 35 6.82 -15.31 39.13
CA LEU A 35 8.27 -15.26 39.03
C LEU A 35 8.76 -13.80 39.00
N ASP A 36 9.60 -13.41 39.98
CA ASP A 36 10.26 -12.10 39.98
C ASP A 36 11.37 -12.09 38.94
N CYS A 37 11.32 -11.10 38.04
CA CYS A 37 12.21 -10.96 36.90
C CYS A 37 12.72 -9.54 36.75
N ARG A 38 13.72 -9.37 35.90
CA ARG A 38 14.24 -8.10 35.43
C ARG A 38 14.21 -8.06 33.91
N ALA A 39 13.55 -7.06 33.34
CA ALA A 39 13.57 -6.77 31.90
C ALA A 39 14.68 -5.78 31.60
N ALA A 40 15.59 -6.12 30.69
CA ALA A 40 16.62 -5.27 30.15
C ALA A 40 16.21 -4.82 28.75
N LEU A 41 15.96 -3.53 28.57
CA LEU A 41 15.58 -2.89 27.32
C LEU A 41 16.77 -2.11 26.78
N GLU A 42 17.13 -2.38 25.52
CA GLU A 42 18.16 -1.66 24.79
C GLU A 42 17.63 -1.23 23.43
N ILE A 43 17.94 0.01 23.02
CA ILE A 43 17.66 0.51 21.67
C ILE A 43 18.98 0.88 21.01
N ARG A 44 19.17 0.45 19.77
CA ARG A 44 20.34 0.73 18.94
C ARG A 44 19.95 1.29 17.59
N GLU A 45 20.78 2.16 17.03
CA GLU A 45 20.73 2.49 15.61
C GLU A 45 21.03 1.21 14.80
N LYS A 46 20.19 0.87 13.84
CA LYS A 46 20.35 -0.39 13.07
C LYS A 46 21.62 -0.38 12.21
N GLU A 47 21.93 0.76 11.59
CA GLU A 47 23.06 0.89 10.66
C GLU A 47 24.41 0.81 11.37
N THR A 48 24.59 1.54 12.46
CA THR A 48 25.84 1.67 13.18
C THR A 48 26.01 0.68 14.32
N GLY A 49 24.90 0.10 14.80
CA GLY A 49 24.86 -0.70 16.02
C GLY A 49 25.05 0.10 17.31
N LYS A 50 25.14 1.43 17.23
CA LYS A 50 25.35 2.31 18.38
C LYS A 50 24.16 2.26 19.33
N PRO A 51 24.40 1.98 20.65
CA PRO A 51 23.34 2.06 21.64
C PRO A 51 22.94 3.52 21.87
N VAL A 52 21.62 3.79 21.83
CA VAL A 52 21.04 5.12 22.04
C VAL A 52 20.14 5.18 23.28
N PHE A 53 19.75 4.01 23.81
CA PHE A 53 19.00 3.90 25.05
C PHE A 53 19.27 2.55 25.72
N SER A 54 19.34 2.53 27.06
CA SER A 54 19.41 1.31 27.86
C SER A 54 18.77 1.53 29.21
N ALA A 55 17.88 0.63 29.61
CA ALA A 55 17.23 0.65 30.92
C ALA A 55 16.92 -0.78 31.40
N ALA A 56 16.68 -0.90 32.71
CA ALA A 56 16.23 -2.16 33.28
C ALA A 56 15.02 -1.89 34.22
N TYR A 57 14.02 -2.76 34.11
CA TYR A 57 12.76 -2.65 34.84
C TYR A 57 12.51 -3.92 35.65
N PRO A 58 12.05 -3.81 36.90
CA PRO A 58 11.51 -4.97 37.61
C PRO A 58 10.20 -5.40 36.96
N VAL A 59 10.03 -6.69 36.72
CA VAL A 59 8.82 -7.26 36.14
C VAL A 59 8.43 -8.53 36.90
N LYS A 60 7.16 -8.84 36.92
CA LYS A 60 6.63 -10.08 37.50
C LYS A 60 5.95 -10.88 36.40
N LEU A 61 6.40 -12.10 36.15
CA LEU A 61 5.74 -13.03 35.25
C LEU A 61 4.76 -13.87 36.06
N GLY A 62 3.49 -13.83 35.69
CA GLY A 62 2.45 -14.67 36.28
C GLY A 62 1.93 -15.71 35.30
N PRO A 63 1.04 -16.62 35.72
CA PRO A 63 0.41 -17.59 34.84
C PRO A 63 -0.48 -16.92 33.79
N GLY A 64 -0.53 -17.52 32.60
CA GLY A 64 -1.36 -17.06 31.49
C GLY A 64 -0.78 -15.86 30.73
N GLU A 65 -1.65 -14.96 30.26
CA GLU A 65 -1.28 -13.78 29.49
C GLU A 65 -1.18 -12.54 30.39
N THR A 66 -0.07 -11.81 30.23
CA THR A 66 0.14 -10.53 30.93
C THR A 66 0.65 -9.50 29.93
N GLU A 67 0.04 -8.30 29.95
CA GLU A 67 0.45 -7.18 29.14
C GLU A 67 1.47 -6.32 29.90
N TYR A 68 2.50 -5.88 29.17
CA TYR A 68 3.56 -5.01 29.69
C TYR A 68 3.68 -3.76 28.83
N MET A 69 4.03 -2.65 29.47
CA MET A 69 4.27 -1.38 28.83
C MET A 69 5.54 -0.74 29.41
N PHE A 70 6.47 -0.33 28.55
CA PHE A 70 7.67 0.40 28.92
C PHE A 70 7.79 1.67 28.12
N ASP A 71 8.03 2.78 28.80
CA ASP A 71 8.35 4.05 28.17
C ASP A 71 9.88 4.22 28.08
N ALA A 72 10.35 4.69 26.94
CA ALA A 72 11.75 5.02 26.66
C ALA A 72 11.82 6.36 25.92
N ARG A 73 13.00 6.98 25.91
CA ARG A 73 13.25 8.21 25.15
C ARG A 73 14.64 8.15 24.52
N VAL A 74 14.70 8.37 23.23
CA VAL A 74 15.96 8.56 22.48
C VAL A 74 16.12 10.05 22.24
N ASP A 75 17.21 10.62 22.68
CA ASP A 75 17.47 12.05 22.53
C ASP A 75 17.88 12.37 21.09
N SER A 76 17.17 13.30 20.44
CA SER A 76 17.44 13.77 19.08
C SER A 76 17.58 12.63 18.06
N PRO A 77 16.57 11.76 17.89
CA PRO A 77 16.69 10.63 16.98
C PRO A 77 16.79 11.09 15.52
N GLU A 78 17.55 10.35 14.71
CA GLU A 78 17.42 10.48 13.26
C GLU A 78 16.04 9.96 12.83
N LEU A 79 15.35 10.74 12.01
CA LEU A 79 14.01 10.39 11.54
C LEU A 79 14.06 9.57 10.25
N TRP A 80 13.09 8.69 10.09
CA TRP A 80 12.87 7.98 8.82
C TRP A 80 12.16 8.88 7.82
N TYR A 81 12.67 8.92 6.58
CA TYR A 81 12.09 9.64 5.45
C TYR A 81 11.90 8.72 4.25
N PRO A 82 10.92 9.01 3.38
CA PRO A 82 10.82 8.31 2.11
C PRO A 82 12.00 8.65 1.18
N ALA A 83 12.24 7.77 0.21
CA ALA A 83 13.28 7.94 -0.80
C ALA A 83 13.21 9.31 -1.46
N GLY A 84 14.35 9.98 -1.61
CA GLY A 84 14.46 11.33 -2.15
C GLY A 84 14.18 12.48 -1.18
N TYR A 85 13.79 12.20 0.08
CA TYR A 85 13.47 13.22 1.08
C TYR A 85 14.36 13.18 2.33
N GLY A 86 15.15 12.14 2.51
CA GLY A 86 16.08 12.00 3.62
C GLY A 86 16.54 10.56 3.82
N LYS A 87 17.12 10.28 4.98
CA LYS A 87 17.59 8.95 5.35
C LYS A 87 16.45 8.02 5.75
N GLN A 88 16.68 6.71 5.63
CA GLN A 88 15.83 5.65 6.15
C GLN A 88 16.36 5.17 7.50
N ALA A 89 16.39 6.07 8.49
CA ALA A 89 16.92 5.77 9.81
C ALA A 89 16.04 4.75 10.54
N LEU A 90 16.60 3.56 10.78
CA LEU A 90 15.95 2.45 11.46
C LEU A 90 16.63 2.15 12.78
N TYR A 91 15.85 1.71 13.75
CA TYR A 91 16.32 1.32 15.09
C TYR A 91 15.92 -0.12 15.37
N GLU A 92 16.74 -0.80 16.16
CA GLU A 92 16.45 -2.11 16.72
C GLU A 92 16.28 -1.98 18.23
N LEU A 93 15.15 -2.38 18.74
CA LEU A 93 14.88 -2.58 20.14
C LEU A 93 15.12 -4.05 20.47
N ARG A 94 15.87 -4.31 21.56
CA ARG A 94 16.06 -5.62 22.14
C ARG A 94 15.55 -5.61 23.56
N LEU A 95 14.61 -6.51 23.85
CA LEU A 95 14.18 -6.79 25.21
C LEU A 95 14.64 -8.18 25.63
N GLN A 96 15.22 -8.29 26.82
CA GLN A 96 15.61 -9.54 27.45
C GLN A 96 15.05 -9.57 28.87
N ILE A 97 14.41 -10.66 29.26
CA ILE A 97 13.83 -10.83 30.60
C ILE A 97 14.59 -11.94 31.31
N PHE A 98 15.07 -11.64 32.51
CA PHE A 98 15.88 -12.55 33.30
C PHE A 98 15.23 -12.83 34.65
N SER A 99 15.23 -14.10 35.05
CA SER A 99 15.04 -14.55 36.43
C SER A 99 16.40 -14.93 36.99
N GLY A 100 16.91 -14.14 37.92
CA GLY A 100 18.32 -14.24 38.32
C GLY A 100 19.27 -14.04 37.14
N MET A 101 20.05 -15.06 36.83
CA MET A 101 20.98 -15.07 35.68
C MET A 101 20.41 -15.78 34.43
N ARG A 102 19.24 -16.39 34.54
CA ARG A 102 18.62 -17.15 33.44
C ARG A 102 17.75 -16.21 32.59
N GLU A 103 18.00 -16.19 31.27
CA GLU A 103 17.10 -15.55 30.31
C GLU A 103 15.83 -16.42 30.17
N VAL A 104 14.67 -15.84 30.40
CA VAL A 104 13.37 -16.52 30.38
C VAL A 104 12.51 -16.11 29.18
N ALA A 105 12.77 -14.93 28.61
CA ALA A 105 12.18 -14.47 27.34
C ALA A 105 13.07 -13.42 26.71
N SER A 106 13.08 -13.33 25.39
CA SER A 106 13.66 -12.22 24.65
C SER A 106 13.01 -12.03 23.30
N PHE A 107 13.08 -10.80 22.79
CA PHE A 107 12.70 -10.48 21.43
C PHE A 107 13.48 -9.28 20.91
N ARG A 108 13.44 -9.14 19.59
CA ARG A 108 13.90 -7.95 18.87
C ARG A 108 12.75 -7.35 18.09
N HIS A 109 12.74 -6.05 18.00
CA HIS A 109 11.71 -5.31 17.29
C HIS A 109 12.36 -4.15 16.54
N ARG A 110 12.11 -4.08 15.23
CA ARG A 110 12.58 -2.98 14.39
C ARG A 110 11.50 -1.90 14.31
N PHE A 111 11.91 -0.65 14.35
CA PHE A 111 11.03 0.50 14.27
C PHE A 111 11.79 1.73 13.74
N ALA A 112 11.09 2.82 13.54
CA ALA A 112 11.67 4.12 13.23
C ALA A 112 10.92 5.24 13.92
N PHE A 113 11.53 6.42 13.98
CA PHE A 113 10.86 7.65 14.40
C PHE A 113 10.36 8.39 13.18
N ARG A 114 9.07 8.59 13.07
CA ARG A 114 8.42 9.40 12.03
C ARG A 114 7.04 9.85 12.44
N SER A 115 6.53 10.90 11.80
CA SER A 115 5.10 11.18 11.70
C SER A 115 4.64 11.03 10.26
N PHE A 116 3.35 10.71 10.09
CA PHE A 116 2.70 10.68 8.79
C PHE A 116 1.29 11.26 8.92
N GLU A 117 0.94 12.10 7.97
CA GLU A 117 -0.40 12.68 7.87
C GLU A 117 -0.76 12.90 6.41
N ILE A 118 -2.05 13.00 6.11
CA ILE A 118 -2.56 13.46 4.84
C ILE A 118 -3.07 14.88 5.01
N GLU A 119 -2.54 15.79 4.20
CA GLU A 119 -3.03 17.15 4.11
C GLU A 119 -4.11 17.22 3.02
N GLU A 120 -5.36 17.41 3.44
CA GLU A 120 -6.47 17.70 2.54
C GLU A 120 -6.79 19.18 2.57
N LYS A 121 -6.81 19.80 1.38
CA LYS A 121 -7.19 21.23 1.21
C LYS A 121 -8.23 21.37 0.11
N ARG A 122 -9.15 22.26 0.31
CA ARG A 122 -10.10 22.70 -0.70
C ARG A 122 -9.77 24.13 -1.11
N PHE A 123 -9.48 24.33 -2.40
CA PHE A 123 -9.18 25.65 -2.96
C PHE A 123 -10.41 26.30 -3.61
N THR A 124 -11.21 25.49 -4.32
CA THR A 124 -12.45 25.91 -4.98
C THR A 124 -13.50 24.79 -4.83
N GLU A 125 -14.67 24.97 -5.43
CA GLU A 125 -15.69 23.93 -5.49
C GLU A 125 -15.25 22.69 -6.26
N LYS A 126 -14.27 22.83 -7.17
CA LYS A 126 -13.81 21.76 -8.07
C LYS A 126 -12.34 21.39 -7.89
N GLN A 127 -11.59 22.12 -7.09
CA GLN A 127 -10.15 21.90 -6.95
C GLN A 127 -9.71 21.85 -5.49
N GLY A 128 -8.97 20.81 -5.15
CA GLY A 128 -8.38 20.59 -3.84
C GLY A 128 -6.92 20.17 -3.91
N LEU A 129 -6.45 19.61 -2.80
CA LEU A 129 -5.16 18.97 -2.64
C LEU A 129 -5.35 17.76 -1.71
N PHE A 130 -4.73 16.65 -2.06
CA PHE A 130 -4.58 15.48 -1.22
C PHE A 130 -3.10 15.10 -1.23
N GLN A 131 -2.38 15.36 -0.14
CA GLN A 131 -0.92 15.29 -0.12
C GLN A 131 -0.39 14.60 1.12
N PHE A 132 0.56 13.71 0.94
CA PHE A 132 1.29 13.10 2.04
C PHE A 132 2.24 14.10 2.69
N ARG A 133 2.30 14.05 4.02
CA ARG A 133 3.30 14.73 4.82
C ARG A 133 4.03 13.72 5.69
N VAL A 134 5.34 13.72 5.63
CA VAL A 134 6.21 12.91 6.49
C VAL A 134 7.08 13.84 7.31
N ASN A 135 7.03 13.74 8.62
CA ASN A 135 7.75 14.64 9.53
C ASN A 135 7.48 16.13 9.23
N GLY A 136 6.23 16.45 8.89
CA GLY A 136 5.80 17.80 8.54
C GLY A 136 6.22 18.27 7.13
N ILE A 137 7.00 17.49 6.37
CA ILE A 137 7.45 17.84 5.02
C ILE A 137 6.45 17.29 3.99
N PRO A 138 5.98 18.12 3.05
CA PRO A 138 5.11 17.66 1.97
C PRO A 138 5.89 16.74 1.01
N VAL A 139 5.34 15.57 0.73
CA VAL A 139 5.94 14.55 -0.13
C VAL A 139 5.06 14.34 -1.35
N PHE A 140 5.62 14.51 -2.55
CA PHE A 140 4.97 14.04 -3.76
C PHE A 140 5.15 12.52 -3.85
N ALA A 141 4.06 11.76 -3.71
CA ALA A 141 4.09 10.32 -3.85
C ALA A 141 4.29 9.96 -5.34
N ASN A 142 5.36 9.24 -5.62
CA ASN A 142 5.69 8.75 -6.96
C ASN A 142 5.84 7.25 -6.90
N GLY A 143 4.97 6.51 -7.58
CA GLY A 143 4.97 5.08 -7.40
C GLY A 143 4.05 4.31 -8.34
N GLY A 144 3.46 3.24 -7.80
CA GLY A 144 2.58 2.36 -8.55
C GLY A 144 1.81 1.41 -7.65
N ASN A 145 0.85 0.71 -8.26
CA ASN A 145 0.16 -0.37 -7.58
C ASN A 145 1.03 -1.62 -7.59
N TRP A 146 1.16 -2.21 -6.42
CA TRP A 146 1.81 -3.49 -6.23
C TRP A 146 0.76 -4.60 -6.32
N VAL A 147 0.73 -5.26 -7.46
CA VAL A 147 -0.04 -6.50 -7.66
C VAL A 147 0.84 -7.71 -7.34
N PRO A 148 0.26 -8.89 -7.08
CA PRO A 148 1.04 -10.09 -6.80
C PRO A 148 2.13 -10.35 -7.84
N PRO A 149 3.41 -10.48 -7.44
CA PRO A 149 4.50 -10.70 -8.38
C PRO A 149 4.52 -12.12 -8.97
N ASP A 150 3.69 -13.01 -8.44
CA ASP A 150 3.45 -14.35 -8.96
C ASP A 150 2.06 -14.86 -8.56
N MET A 151 1.46 -15.72 -9.38
CA MET A 151 0.19 -16.39 -9.08
C MET A 151 0.32 -17.38 -7.92
N LEU A 152 1.52 -17.84 -7.64
CA LEU A 152 1.85 -18.75 -6.54
C LEU A 152 2.71 -18.01 -5.50
N PRO A 153 2.12 -17.44 -4.44
CA PRO A 153 2.84 -16.64 -3.45
C PRO A 153 4.06 -17.34 -2.86
N GLY A 154 3.97 -18.65 -2.64
CA GLY A 154 5.05 -19.46 -2.07
C GLY A 154 6.31 -19.56 -2.94
N THR A 155 6.26 -19.13 -4.22
CA THR A 155 7.43 -19.09 -5.12
C THR A 155 8.21 -17.79 -5.05
N VAL A 156 7.66 -16.76 -4.38
CA VAL A 156 8.24 -15.43 -4.28
C VAL A 156 9.17 -15.36 -3.07
N GLY A 157 10.47 -15.57 -3.30
CA GLY A 157 11.48 -15.43 -2.26
C GLY A 157 12.02 -14.00 -2.11
N ARG A 158 12.72 -13.76 -0.99
CA ARG A 158 13.30 -12.45 -0.64
C ARG A 158 14.16 -11.83 -1.76
N GLU A 159 14.93 -12.63 -2.50
CA GLU A 159 15.77 -12.13 -3.59
C GLU A 159 14.96 -11.52 -4.74
N ARG A 160 13.83 -12.16 -5.08
CA ARG A 160 12.92 -11.62 -6.11
C ARG A 160 12.28 -10.32 -5.64
N LEU A 161 11.82 -10.26 -4.39
CA LEU A 161 11.29 -9.03 -3.79
C LEU A 161 12.35 -7.93 -3.77
N ARG A 162 13.57 -8.24 -3.34
CA ARG A 162 14.70 -7.27 -3.34
C ARG A 162 14.95 -6.70 -4.73
N HIS A 163 14.96 -7.55 -5.76
CA HIS A 163 15.14 -7.09 -7.13
C HIS A 163 14.01 -6.14 -7.57
N LEU A 164 12.76 -6.49 -7.31
CA LEU A 164 11.61 -5.66 -7.71
C LEU A 164 11.57 -4.32 -6.97
N ILE A 165 11.85 -4.33 -5.65
CA ILE A 165 11.92 -3.10 -4.85
C ILE A 165 13.10 -2.23 -5.27
N ALA A 166 14.25 -2.83 -5.61
CA ALA A 166 15.40 -2.08 -6.14
C ALA A 166 15.07 -1.42 -7.47
N LEU A 167 14.39 -2.11 -8.39
CA LEU A 167 13.92 -1.52 -9.64
C LEU A 167 12.95 -0.35 -9.41
N ALA A 168 12.02 -0.50 -8.48
CA ALA A 168 11.11 0.59 -8.11
C ALA A 168 11.89 1.82 -7.60
N ALA A 169 12.88 1.60 -6.73
CA ALA A 169 13.73 2.68 -6.22
C ALA A 169 14.59 3.33 -7.32
N GLU A 170 15.15 2.54 -8.26
CA GLU A 170 15.88 3.05 -9.43
C GLU A 170 14.99 3.89 -10.34
N CYS A 171 13.71 3.54 -10.49
CA CYS A 171 12.71 4.34 -11.19
C CYS A 171 12.28 5.60 -10.42
N GLY A 172 12.85 5.85 -9.25
CA GLY A 172 12.53 7.00 -8.40
C GLY A 172 11.21 6.86 -7.65
N TYR A 173 10.73 5.64 -7.44
CA TYR A 173 9.54 5.40 -6.61
C TYR A 173 9.88 5.63 -5.14
N ASN A 174 8.95 6.29 -4.45
CA ASN A 174 8.94 6.44 -3.01
C ASN A 174 7.63 5.96 -2.38
N TYR A 175 6.78 5.33 -3.19
CA TYR A 175 5.43 4.92 -2.83
C TYR A 175 5.03 3.66 -3.59
N LEU A 176 4.38 2.73 -2.90
CA LEU A 176 3.70 1.57 -3.50
C LEU A 176 2.36 1.34 -2.79
N ARG A 177 1.33 0.98 -3.55
CA ARG A 177 0.06 0.54 -3.01
C ARG A 177 -0.05 -0.97 -3.16
N VAL A 178 -0.12 -1.68 -2.04
CA VAL A 178 -0.46 -3.11 -2.03
C VAL A 178 -1.95 -3.24 -2.27
N TRP A 179 -2.29 -3.65 -3.48
CA TRP A 179 -3.64 -3.66 -4.01
C TRP A 179 -4.53 -4.74 -3.37
N GLY A 180 -5.78 -4.38 -3.06
CA GLY A 180 -6.74 -5.23 -2.35
C GLY A 180 -7.26 -6.45 -3.11
N GLY A 181 -6.93 -6.58 -4.39
CA GLY A 181 -7.19 -7.78 -5.19
C GLY A 181 -6.07 -8.82 -5.15
N GLY A 182 -5.04 -8.61 -4.32
CA GLY A 182 -3.88 -9.47 -4.18
C GLY A 182 -3.89 -10.30 -2.89
N TYR A 183 -2.77 -10.27 -2.19
CA TYR A 183 -2.57 -10.87 -0.86
C TYR A 183 -1.65 -9.99 -0.02
N TYR A 184 -1.68 -10.19 1.30
CA TYR A 184 -0.75 -9.52 2.21
C TYR A 184 0.64 -10.09 2.01
N GLU A 185 1.58 -9.24 1.61
CA GLU A 185 2.95 -9.64 1.34
C GLU A 185 3.67 -10.22 2.57
N SER A 186 4.79 -10.89 2.33
CA SER A 186 5.67 -11.37 3.39
C SER A 186 6.34 -10.21 4.13
N ASP A 187 6.79 -10.46 5.36
CA ASP A 187 7.55 -9.46 6.13
C ASP A 187 8.81 -8.97 5.39
N ASP A 188 9.39 -9.81 4.53
CA ASP A 188 10.52 -9.43 3.69
C ASP A 188 10.21 -8.26 2.75
N PHE A 189 8.99 -8.18 2.21
CA PHE A 189 8.58 -7.05 1.38
C PHE A 189 8.58 -5.75 2.16
N TYR A 190 7.93 -5.74 3.32
CA TYR A 190 7.85 -4.53 4.15
C TYR A 190 9.21 -4.15 4.72
N ASP A 191 10.04 -5.13 5.10
CA ASP A 191 11.41 -4.91 5.53
C ASP A 191 12.25 -4.21 4.45
N LEU A 192 12.09 -4.61 3.20
CA LEU A 192 12.76 -3.98 2.07
C LEU A 192 12.23 -2.57 1.77
N CYS A 193 10.92 -2.36 1.90
CA CYS A 193 10.31 -1.03 1.79
C CYS A 193 10.80 -0.08 2.89
N ASP A 194 10.89 -0.56 4.14
CA ASP A 194 11.47 0.20 5.27
C ASP A 194 12.90 0.65 4.97
N GLU A 195 13.72 -0.25 4.44
CA GLU A 195 15.13 -0.03 4.11
C GLU A 195 15.33 0.87 2.90
N SER A 196 14.41 0.82 1.93
CA SER A 196 14.51 1.58 0.67
C SER A 196 13.77 2.92 0.70
N GLY A 197 13.05 3.22 1.78
CA GLY A 197 12.27 4.45 1.88
C GLY A 197 11.02 4.47 0.98
N ILE A 198 10.44 3.31 0.72
CA ILE A 198 9.20 3.20 -0.05
C ILE A 198 8.02 3.20 0.91
N MET A 199 7.22 4.25 0.88
CA MET A 199 5.97 4.32 1.61
C MET A 199 4.99 3.28 1.08
N VAL A 200 4.26 2.62 1.97
CA VAL A 200 3.26 1.61 1.60
C VAL A 200 1.86 2.08 1.99
N TRP A 201 1.00 2.09 0.99
CA TRP A 201 -0.44 2.14 1.15
C TRP A 201 -0.94 0.70 1.14
N GLN A 202 -1.46 0.23 2.27
CA GLN A 202 -1.90 -1.14 2.44
C GLN A 202 -3.41 -1.25 2.35
N ASP A 203 -3.93 -1.88 1.30
CA ASP A 203 -5.32 -2.28 1.25
C ASP A 203 -5.53 -3.54 2.11
N PHE A 204 -6.67 -3.65 2.78
CA PHE A 204 -7.19 -4.96 3.16
C PHE A 204 -7.65 -5.70 1.90
N MET A 205 -7.64 -7.04 1.94
CA MET A 205 -7.85 -7.86 0.75
C MET A 205 -9.33 -7.94 0.35
N PHE A 206 -9.89 -6.76 0.06
CA PHE A 206 -11.25 -6.56 -0.46
C PHE A 206 -11.19 -5.73 -1.74
N GLY A 207 -11.98 -6.12 -2.75
CA GLY A 207 -11.98 -5.40 -4.03
C GLY A 207 -13.30 -5.56 -4.78
N GLY A 208 -13.93 -4.43 -5.13
CA GLY A 208 -15.11 -4.33 -5.97
C GLY A 208 -16.39 -4.93 -5.39
N PRO A 209 -16.57 -6.27 -5.35
CA PRO A 209 -17.82 -6.89 -4.98
C PRO A 209 -18.28 -6.65 -3.54
N GLU A 210 -19.59 -6.71 -3.33
CA GLU A 210 -20.18 -6.80 -1.99
C GLU A 210 -19.75 -8.08 -1.29
N VAL A 211 -19.65 -8.02 0.03
CA VAL A 211 -19.30 -9.16 0.89
C VAL A 211 -20.43 -9.45 1.89
N PRO A 212 -20.63 -10.72 2.30
CA PRO A 212 -21.76 -11.10 3.14
C PRO A 212 -21.57 -10.69 4.61
N GLU A 213 -21.39 -9.39 4.89
CA GLU A 213 -21.22 -8.85 6.24
C GLU A 213 -22.44 -9.07 7.15
N PHE A 214 -23.60 -9.41 6.57
CA PHE A 214 -24.79 -9.77 7.30
C PHE A 214 -24.66 -11.14 7.99
N ASP A 215 -23.73 -11.99 7.56
CA ASP A 215 -23.37 -13.22 8.26
C ASP A 215 -22.42 -12.87 9.43
N PRO A 216 -22.85 -13.09 10.69
CA PRO A 216 -22.02 -12.77 11.85
C PRO A 216 -20.71 -13.52 11.90
N ALA A 217 -20.65 -14.76 11.41
CA ALA A 217 -19.44 -15.58 11.40
C ALA A 217 -18.43 -15.02 10.39
N PHE A 218 -18.87 -14.70 9.18
CA PHE A 218 -18.03 -14.05 8.16
C PHE A 218 -17.49 -12.71 8.66
N ARG A 219 -18.36 -11.87 9.23
CA ARG A 219 -17.95 -10.56 9.75
C ARG A 219 -16.94 -10.69 10.90
N ALA A 220 -17.14 -11.64 11.82
CA ALA A 220 -16.20 -11.89 12.91
C ALA A 220 -14.84 -12.34 12.37
N GLU A 221 -14.81 -13.17 11.34
CA GLU A 221 -13.57 -13.61 10.68
C GLU A 221 -12.84 -12.45 10.00
N CYS A 222 -13.54 -11.59 9.26
CA CYS A 222 -12.95 -10.38 8.66
C CYS A 222 -12.33 -9.46 9.73
N ARG A 223 -12.99 -9.29 10.86
CA ARG A 223 -12.46 -8.50 11.99
C ARG A 223 -11.20 -9.13 12.59
N ARG A 224 -11.20 -10.46 12.77
CA ARG A 224 -10.05 -11.21 13.28
C ARG A 224 -8.85 -11.09 12.32
N GLU A 225 -9.08 -11.30 11.02
CA GLU A 225 -8.05 -11.11 9.99
C GLU A 225 -7.47 -9.68 10.03
N ALA A 226 -8.33 -8.66 10.07
CA ALA A 226 -7.88 -7.27 10.14
C ALA A 226 -7.02 -7.00 11.40
N GLU A 227 -7.40 -7.54 12.56
CA GLU A 227 -6.60 -7.42 13.79
C GLU A 227 -5.23 -8.09 13.66
N GLU A 228 -5.18 -9.31 13.13
CA GLU A 228 -3.93 -10.06 12.93
C GLU A 228 -3.00 -9.34 11.96
N VAL A 229 -3.53 -8.87 10.83
CA VAL A 229 -2.77 -8.15 9.81
C VAL A 229 -2.21 -6.83 10.35
N VAL A 230 -3.04 -6.03 11.02
CA VAL A 230 -2.58 -4.78 11.63
C VAL A 230 -1.53 -5.05 12.70
N CYS A 231 -1.74 -6.03 13.59
CA CYS A 231 -0.74 -6.40 14.59
C CYS A 231 0.59 -6.85 13.99
N ARG A 232 0.56 -7.57 12.87
CA ARG A 232 1.77 -8.01 12.15
C ARG A 232 2.50 -6.83 11.52
N LEU A 233 1.78 -5.95 10.82
CA LEU A 233 2.36 -4.95 9.93
C LEU A 233 2.63 -3.59 10.61
N ARG A 234 1.98 -3.26 11.72
CA ARG A 234 2.12 -1.96 12.40
C ARG A 234 3.54 -1.60 12.84
N ARG A 235 4.45 -2.58 12.88
CA ARG A 235 5.87 -2.38 13.21
C ARG A 235 6.67 -1.73 12.08
N HIS A 236 6.14 -1.75 10.85
CA HIS A 236 6.86 -1.26 9.67
C HIS A 236 6.64 0.24 9.48
N PRO A 237 7.69 1.07 9.58
CA PRO A 237 7.57 2.51 9.35
C PRO A 237 7.16 2.88 7.93
N CYS A 238 7.32 1.99 6.96
CA CYS A 238 6.86 2.21 5.59
C CYS A 238 5.33 2.25 5.47
N ILE A 239 4.56 1.59 6.34
CA ILE A 239 3.09 1.61 6.29
C ILE A 239 2.59 3.00 6.62
N CYS A 240 2.05 3.69 5.64
CA CYS A 240 1.58 5.06 5.75
C CYS A 240 0.05 5.18 5.75
N VAL A 241 -0.61 4.37 4.93
CA VAL A 241 -2.08 4.38 4.80
C VAL A 241 -2.61 2.97 4.91
N TRP A 242 -3.68 2.81 5.68
CA TRP A 242 -4.53 1.63 5.67
C TRP A 242 -5.78 1.91 4.85
N CYS A 243 -6.14 1.01 3.97
CA CYS A 243 -7.30 1.18 3.09
C CYS A 243 -8.22 -0.04 3.17
N GLY A 244 -9.51 0.21 3.33
CA GLY A 244 -10.49 -0.85 3.53
C GLY A 244 -10.69 -1.73 2.32
N SER A 245 -10.64 -1.16 1.10
CA SER A 245 -10.90 -1.92 -0.13
C SER A 245 -10.45 -1.21 -1.39
N ASN A 246 -10.35 -1.97 -2.49
CA ASN A 246 -10.28 -1.45 -3.84
C ASN A 246 -11.67 -1.25 -4.43
N GLU A 247 -11.98 -0.03 -4.88
CA GLU A 247 -13.15 0.35 -5.70
C GLU A 247 -14.55 0.08 -5.15
N THR A 248 -14.71 -0.49 -3.94
CA THR A 248 -16.04 -0.86 -3.44
C THR A 248 -16.97 0.34 -3.29
N ASP A 249 -16.48 1.46 -2.72
CA ASP A 249 -17.29 2.69 -2.63
C ASP A 249 -17.58 3.28 -4.01
N GLU A 250 -16.64 3.20 -4.94
CA GLU A 250 -16.85 3.68 -6.30
C GLU A 250 -18.00 2.94 -6.97
N PHE A 251 -18.00 1.61 -6.92
CA PHE A 251 -19.06 0.80 -7.50
C PHE A 251 -20.45 1.11 -6.90
N TYR A 252 -20.56 1.24 -5.59
CA TYR A 252 -21.85 1.30 -4.93
C TYR A 252 -22.31 2.70 -4.52
N LEU A 253 -21.40 3.62 -4.29
CA LEU A 253 -21.73 4.98 -3.90
C LEU A 253 -21.68 5.98 -5.06
N VAL A 254 -20.86 5.71 -6.08
CA VAL A 254 -20.62 6.63 -7.20
C VAL A 254 -21.24 6.15 -8.49
N ASP A 255 -21.13 4.88 -8.84
CA ASP A 255 -21.69 4.35 -10.09
C ASP A 255 -23.21 4.47 -10.13
N ARG A 256 -23.71 5.17 -11.16
CA ARG A 256 -25.15 5.41 -11.37
C ARG A 256 -25.95 4.12 -11.59
N ASN A 257 -25.35 3.09 -12.13
CA ASN A 257 -26.02 1.84 -12.41
C ASN A 257 -26.29 1.05 -11.12
N CYS A 258 -25.34 1.04 -10.20
CA CYS A 258 -25.49 0.38 -8.90
C CYS A 258 -26.39 1.18 -7.94
N LYS A 259 -26.37 2.52 -7.99
CA LYS A 259 -27.25 3.39 -7.17
C LYS A 259 -28.75 3.21 -7.45
N ARG A 260 -29.13 2.80 -8.67
CA ARG A 260 -30.55 2.61 -9.05
C ARG A 260 -31.21 1.44 -8.32
N GLU A 261 -30.42 0.45 -7.93
CA GLU A 261 -30.96 -0.77 -7.31
C GLU A 261 -31.12 -0.65 -5.79
N ARG A 262 -30.44 0.30 -5.15
CA ARG A 262 -30.47 0.49 -3.69
C ARG A 262 -30.55 1.96 -3.29
N PRO A 263 -31.76 2.49 -3.11
CA PRO A 263 -31.94 3.84 -2.58
C PRO A 263 -31.31 3.97 -1.19
N GLY A 264 -30.44 4.98 -0.99
CA GLY A 264 -29.81 5.25 0.31
C GLY A 264 -28.32 4.95 0.37
N GLY A 265 -27.71 4.39 -0.69
CA GLY A 265 -26.25 4.21 -0.79
C GLY A 265 -25.66 3.14 0.14
N TYR A 266 -26.50 2.27 0.71
CA TYR A 266 -26.02 1.14 1.52
C TYR A 266 -25.71 -0.05 0.61
N TYR A 267 -24.56 -0.69 0.86
CA TYR A 267 -24.15 -1.95 0.25
C TYR A 267 -23.61 -2.91 1.32
N TYR A 268 -23.61 -4.20 1.04
CA TYR A 268 -23.03 -5.18 1.97
C TYR A 268 -21.52 -5.13 1.94
N GLY A 269 -20.91 -4.85 3.08
CA GLY A 269 -19.50 -4.56 3.26
C GLY A 269 -19.26 -3.16 3.83
N TRP A 270 -20.26 -2.27 3.76
CA TRP A 270 -20.15 -0.91 4.27
C TRP A 270 -19.76 -0.86 5.75
N THR A 271 -20.38 -1.71 6.56
CA THR A 271 -20.10 -1.75 8.00
C THR A 271 -18.67 -2.17 8.31
N LEU A 272 -18.13 -3.14 7.55
CA LEU A 272 -16.72 -3.54 7.68
C LEU A 272 -15.80 -2.38 7.33
N LEU A 273 -16.02 -1.76 6.17
CA LEU A 273 -15.11 -0.75 5.62
C LEU A 273 -15.19 0.60 6.37
N HIS A 274 -16.38 1.02 6.81
CA HIS A 274 -16.57 2.36 7.39
C HIS A 274 -16.66 2.38 8.92
N ARG A 275 -16.79 1.23 9.58
CA ARG A 275 -16.91 1.14 11.02
C ARG A 275 -15.91 0.18 11.66
N ASP A 276 -15.92 -1.10 11.24
CA ASP A 276 -15.17 -2.14 11.93
C ASP A 276 -13.65 -2.01 11.71
N PHE A 277 -13.21 -1.87 10.46
CA PHE A 277 -11.79 -1.74 10.17
C PHE A 277 -11.17 -0.44 10.71
N PRO A 278 -11.78 0.76 10.54
CA PRO A 278 -11.22 1.96 11.15
C PRO A 278 -11.19 1.93 12.67
N GLU A 279 -12.15 1.24 13.33
CA GLU A 279 -12.12 1.01 14.78
C GLU A 279 -10.90 0.16 15.18
N ILE A 280 -10.67 -0.95 14.46
CA ILE A 280 -9.54 -1.85 14.69
C ILE A 280 -8.21 -1.12 14.46
N VAL A 281 -8.06 -0.45 13.31
CA VAL A 281 -6.83 0.28 12.97
C VAL A 281 -6.53 1.35 14.02
N ARG A 282 -7.51 2.19 14.38
CA ARG A 282 -7.32 3.26 15.37
C ARG A 282 -6.98 2.72 16.76
N ARG A 283 -7.57 1.60 17.17
CA ARG A 283 -7.27 0.95 18.46
C ARG A 283 -5.86 0.41 18.51
N LEU A 284 -5.36 -0.15 17.39
CA LEU A 284 -4.06 -0.82 17.33
C LEU A 284 -2.90 0.11 16.93
N VAL A 285 -3.21 1.19 16.21
CA VAL A 285 -2.26 2.21 15.74
C VAL A 285 -2.96 3.58 15.79
N PRO A 286 -2.93 4.28 16.94
CA PRO A 286 -3.74 5.48 17.18
C PRO A 286 -3.59 6.59 16.14
N ASP A 287 -2.37 6.81 15.63
CA ASP A 287 -2.05 7.87 14.67
C ASP A 287 -2.10 7.38 13.20
N ALA A 288 -2.64 6.19 12.95
CA ALA A 288 -2.73 5.66 11.60
C ALA A 288 -3.77 6.40 10.76
N VAL A 289 -3.40 6.65 9.52
CA VAL A 289 -4.35 7.10 8.49
C VAL A 289 -5.12 5.90 7.95
N TYR A 290 -6.44 6.00 7.96
CA TYR A 290 -7.33 5.00 7.40
C TYR A 290 -8.28 5.62 6.37
N ILE A 291 -8.45 4.91 5.25
CA ILE A 291 -9.34 5.26 4.15
C ILE A 291 -10.26 4.06 3.87
N PRO A 292 -11.59 4.24 3.77
CA PRO A 292 -12.52 3.12 3.64
C PRO A 292 -12.44 2.38 2.31
N SER A 293 -12.15 3.11 1.23
CA SER A 293 -12.06 2.53 -0.12
C SER A 293 -11.19 3.44 -1.01
N CYS A 294 -10.49 2.88 -1.96
CA CYS A 294 -9.77 3.62 -2.99
C CYS A 294 -10.43 3.33 -4.37
N PRO A 295 -10.86 4.36 -5.14
CA PRO A 295 -10.64 5.80 -4.92
C PRO A 295 -11.42 6.34 -3.72
N PHE A 296 -10.84 7.34 -3.06
CA PHE A 296 -11.40 8.01 -1.90
C PHE A 296 -11.81 9.44 -2.25
N MET A 297 -13.06 9.78 -1.95
CA MET A 297 -13.62 11.08 -2.35
C MET A 297 -13.16 12.27 -1.50
N GLY A 298 -12.33 12.01 -0.46
CA GLY A 298 -11.89 13.02 0.50
C GLY A 298 -12.97 13.36 1.54
N THR A 299 -12.52 13.81 2.70
CA THR A 299 -13.43 14.22 3.80
C THR A 299 -14.16 15.52 3.48
N ALA A 300 -13.61 16.34 2.57
CA ALA A 300 -14.17 17.61 2.16
C ALA A 300 -15.10 17.54 0.93
N ALA A 301 -15.31 16.35 0.36
CA ALA A 301 -16.18 16.19 -0.81
C ALA A 301 -17.65 16.44 -0.45
N PRO A 302 -18.39 17.23 -1.23
CA PRO A 302 -19.83 17.37 -1.04
C PRO A 302 -20.54 16.03 -1.21
N ALA A 303 -21.56 15.77 -0.39
CA ALA A 303 -22.40 14.59 -0.56
C ALA A 303 -23.02 14.57 -1.97
N GLY A 304 -22.83 13.46 -2.70
CA GLY A 304 -23.33 13.31 -4.07
C GLY A 304 -22.38 13.81 -5.17
N THR A 305 -21.13 14.16 -4.87
CA THR A 305 -20.13 14.46 -5.89
C THR A 305 -19.81 13.18 -6.68
N GLU A 306 -20.18 13.19 -7.94
CA GLU A 306 -19.89 12.10 -8.86
C GLU A 306 -18.45 12.24 -9.36
N ASN A 307 -17.67 11.18 -9.23
CA ASN A 307 -16.29 11.04 -9.67
C ASN A 307 -15.23 11.91 -8.98
N ASN A 308 -14.17 11.26 -8.54
CA ASN A 308 -12.93 11.87 -8.05
C ASN A 308 -12.19 12.74 -9.09
N ALA A 309 -12.70 12.82 -10.32
CA ALA A 309 -12.30 13.79 -11.33
C ALA A 309 -12.50 15.25 -10.89
N HIS A 310 -13.14 15.48 -9.75
CA HIS A 310 -13.47 16.82 -9.24
C HIS A 310 -12.46 17.38 -8.22
N GLY A 311 -11.25 16.80 -8.11
CA GLY A 311 -10.16 17.42 -7.37
C GLY A 311 -10.26 17.30 -5.84
N PHE A 312 -10.89 16.23 -5.31
CA PHE A 312 -10.95 15.90 -3.89
C PHE A 312 -10.53 14.44 -3.67
N GLY A 313 -9.67 14.19 -2.68
CA GLY A 313 -9.25 12.84 -2.35
C GLY A 313 -8.35 12.18 -3.42
N THR A 314 -8.53 10.90 -3.64
CA THR A 314 -7.79 10.13 -4.65
C THR A 314 -8.67 9.82 -5.86
N CYS A 315 -8.06 9.55 -7.00
CA CYS A 315 -8.80 9.13 -8.17
C CYS A 315 -8.13 7.94 -8.85
N HIS A 316 -8.98 7.11 -9.46
CA HIS A 316 -8.60 6.14 -10.46
C HIS A 316 -8.98 6.68 -11.83
N THR A 317 -8.16 6.44 -12.83
CA THR A 317 -8.56 6.62 -14.21
C THR A 317 -8.16 5.38 -15.00
N GLN A 318 -9.16 4.71 -15.47
CA GLN A 318 -8.99 3.62 -16.42
C GLN A 318 -8.74 4.14 -17.83
N TRP A 319 -8.90 5.45 -18.01
CA TRP A 319 -8.75 6.10 -19.28
C TRP A 319 -7.52 6.98 -19.22
N LEU A 320 -6.39 6.44 -19.69
CA LEU A 320 -5.44 7.37 -20.26
C LEU A 320 -6.22 8.17 -21.29
N PRO A 321 -6.36 9.47 -21.09
CA PRO A 321 -7.06 10.28 -22.06
C PRO A 321 -6.38 10.05 -23.37
N GLN A 322 -7.23 9.76 -24.26
CA GLN A 322 -6.93 9.41 -25.61
C GLN A 322 -6.06 10.51 -26.20
N PHE A 323 -4.73 10.34 -26.06
CA PHE A 323 -3.73 11.01 -26.87
C PHE A 323 -3.29 12.42 -26.49
N SER A 324 -3.98 13.11 -25.59
CA SER A 324 -3.49 14.38 -25.05
C SER A 324 -3.79 14.46 -23.56
N PRO A 325 -2.79 14.56 -22.69
CA PRO A 325 -3.01 14.90 -21.30
C PRO A 325 -3.81 16.21 -21.13
N ASP A 326 -3.74 17.10 -22.15
CA ASP A 326 -4.49 18.35 -22.18
C ASP A 326 -6.00 18.17 -22.50
N GLU A 327 -6.38 17.07 -23.13
CA GLU A 327 -7.77 16.74 -23.47
C GLU A 327 -8.46 15.91 -22.37
N ALA A 328 -7.68 15.23 -21.55
CA ALA A 328 -8.17 14.35 -20.52
C ALA A 328 -8.60 15.02 -19.27
N PHE A 329 -7.84 15.98 -18.88
CA PHE A 329 -8.19 16.80 -17.76
C PHE A 329 -8.88 18.04 -18.31
N ASP A 330 -10.12 18.28 -17.91
CA ASP A 330 -10.63 19.63 -17.99
C ASP A 330 -9.52 20.54 -17.48
N ARG A 331 -9.00 21.42 -18.33
CA ARG A 331 -7.84 22.27 -18.04
C ARG A 331 -7.96 23.08 -16.74
N THR A 332 -9.15 23.09 -16.17
CA THR A 332 -9.49 23.78 -14.92
C THR A 332 -9.44 22.85 -13.68
N VAL A 333 -9.34 21.52 -13.84
CA VAL A 333 -9.33 20.56 -12.73
C VAL A 333 -8.18 19.58 -12.87
N ILE A 334 -7.29 19.59 -11.89
CA ILE A 334 -6.16 18.65 -11.79
C ILE A 334 -6.51 17.60 -10.72
N PRO A 335 -6.28 16.29 -10.98
CA PRO A 335 -6.45 15.27 -9.96
C PRO A 335 -5.63 15.59 -8.71
N THR A 336 -6.25 15.46 -7.54
CA THR A 336 -5.57 15.75 -6.26
C THR A 336 -4.56 14.69 -5.89
N PHE A 337 -4.85 13.43 -6.24
CA PHE A 337 -3.96 12.29 -6.11
C PHE A 337 -4.42 11.20 -7.08
N MET A 338 -3.57 10.88 -8.04
CA MET A 338 -3.84 9.83 -9.02
C MET A 338 -3.32 8.51 -8.47
N ASN A 339 -4.20 7.75 -7.80
CA ASN A 339 -3.79 6.52 -7.13
C ASN A 339 -3.76 5.29 -8.03
N GLU A 340 -4.46 5.34 -9.15
CA GLU A 340 -4.46 4.29 -10.15
C GLU A 340 -4.67 4.89 -11.53
N PHE A 341 -3.69 4.70 -12.39
CA PHE A 341 -3.81 5.02 -13.81
C PHE A 341 -3.04 4.01 -14.63
N TYR A 342 -3.58 3.66 -15.76
CA TYR A 342 -2.91 2.71 -16.63
C TYR A 342 -3.09 3.05 -18.10
N GLY A 343 -2.05 2.71 -18.89
CA GLY A 343 -2.16 2.49 -20.31
C GLY A 343 -2.09 1.00 -20.54
N MET A 344 -2.98 0.47 -21.34
CA MET A 344 -2.91 -0.93 -21.71
C MET A 344 -1.58 -1.19 -22.40
N CYS A 345 -0.67 -1.86 -21.71
CA CYS A 345 0.59 -2.31 -22.27
C CYS A 345 0.62 -3.83 -22.14
N PRO A 346 0.50 -4.56 -23.26
CA PRO A 346 0.67 -5.99 -23.24
C PRO A 346 2.10 -6.34 -22.85
N VAL A 347 2.30 -7.60 -22.47
CA VAL A 347 3.63 -8.10 -22.14
C VAL A 347 4.60 -7.87 -23.32
N PRO A 348 5.85 -7.46 -23.07
CA PRO A 348 6.85 -7.25 -24.12
C PRO A 348 7.02 -8.46 -25.03
N ALA A 349 7.32 -8.24 -26.29
CA ALA A 349 7.54 -9.31 -27.28
C ALA A 349 8.59 -10.34 -26.82
N SER A 350 9.61 -9.92 -26.06
CA SER A 350 10.61 -10.81 -25.47
C SER A 350 10.02 -11.75 -24.42
N SER A 351 9.01 -11.31 -23.66
CA SER A 351 8.31 -12.13 -22.68
C SER A 351 7.31 -13.06 -23.34
N VAL A 352 6.58 -12.58 -24.36
CA VAL A 352 5.60 -13.38 -25.12
C VAL A 352 6.25 -14.62 -25.73
N LYS A 353 7.46 -14.49 -26.28
CA LYS A 353 8.25 -15.60 -26.82
C LYS A 353 8.61 -16.70 -25.82
N ARG A 354 8.41 -16.47 -24.53
CA ARG A 354 8.70 -17.47 -23.47
C ARG A 354 7.54 -18.45 -23.24
N PHE A 355 6.34 -18.11 -23.68
CA PHE A 355 5.14 -18.92 -23.45
C PHE A 355 4.30 -19.18 -24.71
N LEU A 356 4.61 -18.52 -25.85
CA LEU A 356 4.02 -18.81 -27.15
C LEU A 356 5.02 -19.52 -28.06
N LEU A 357 4.50 -20.40 -28.92
CA LEU A 357 5.28 -21.03 -29.98
C LEU A 357 5.55 -20.03 -31.10
N PRO A 358 6.60 -20.23 -31.91
CA PRO A 358 6.91 -19.34 -33.04
C PRO A 358 5.74 -19.14 -34.01
N GLU A 359 4.96 -20.18 -34.27
CA GLU A 359 3.77 -20.16 -35.11
C GLU A 359 2.61 -19.34 -34.51
N ASP A 360 2.61 -19.09 -33.23
CA ASP A 360 1.58 -18.29 -32.53
C ASP A 360 1.95 -16.80 -32.48
N LEU A 361 3.09 -16.42 -33.04
CA LEU A 361 3.59 -15.03 -33.01
C LEU A 361 3.33 -14.28 -34.34
N ASP A 362 2.59 -14.87 -35.25
CA ASP A 362 2.36 -14.33 -36.59
C ASP A 362 1.44 -13.10 -36.58
N CYS A 363 0.35 -13.12 -35.82
CA CYS A 363 -0.59 -12.03 -35.79
C CYS A 363 -1.27 -11.84 -34.42
N TYR A 364 -1.85 -10.65 -34.23
CA TYR A 364 -2.62 -10.30 -33.07
C TYR A 364 -3.89 -11.16 -32.85
N CYS A 365 -4.47 -11.66 -33.92
CA CYS A 365 -5.70 -12.46 -33.87
C CYS A 365 -5.46 -13.93 -33.53
N ASN A 366 -4.21 -14.32 -33.24
CA ASN A 366 -3.91 -15.69 -32.86
C ASN A 366 -4.70 -16.07 -31.60
N PRO A 367 -5.47 -17.17 -31.63
CA PRO A 367 -6.31 -17.55 -30.49
C PRO A 367 -5.49 -17.92 -29.23
N VAL A 368 -4.26 -18.40 -29.40
CA VAL A 368 -3.38 -18.72 -28.27
C VAL A 368 -2.91 -17.44 -27.59
N PHE A 369 -2.49 -16.43 -28.37
CA PHE A 369 -2.15 -15.12 -27.81
C PHE A 369 -3.38 -14.48 -27.13
N SER A 370 -4.55 -14.52 -27.76
CA SER A 370 -5.79 -14.00 -27.18
C SER A 370 -6.17 -14.67 -25.87
N ALA A 371 -5.97 -15.99 -25.75
CA ALA A 371 -6.23 -16.72 -24.51
C ALA A 371 -5.30 -16.31 -23.35
N HIS A 372 -4.08 -15.87 -23.65
CA HIS A 372 -3.13 -15.34 -22.67
C HIS A 372 -3.25 -13.84 -22.43
N ASN A 373 -3.97 -13.15 -23.32
CA ASN A 373 -4.10 -11.69 -23.31
C ASN A 373 -5.53 -11.30 -22.93
N MET A 374 -5.77 -10.98 -21.67
CA MET A 374 -7.09 -10.60 -21.17
C MET A 374 -7.62 -9.28 -21.77
N LEU A 375 -6.84 -8.58 -22.57
CA LEU A 375 -7.20 -7.30 -23.16
C LEU A 375 -8.34 -7.38 -24.19
N GLU A 376 -8.60 -8.53 -24.80
CA GLU A 376 -9.78 -8.72 -25.67
C GLU A 376 -11.11 -8.68 -24.93
N VAL A 377 -11.09 -8.99 -23.64
CA VAL A 377 -12.29 -8.97 -22.81
C VAL A 377 -12.71 -7.54 -22.45
N GLN A 378 -11.78 -6.60 -22.50
CA GLN A 378 -11.99 -5.20 -22.17
C GLN A 378 -12.15 -4.34 -23.43
N ARG A 379 -13.33 -4.36 -24.02
CA ARG A 379 -13.92 -3.40 -24.97
C ARG A 379 -13.08 -2.91 -26.16
N ASN A 380 -13.55 -3.23 -27.33
CA ASN A 380 -13.05 -2.87 -28.68
C ASN A 380 -12.69 -1.37 -28.89
N ASP A 381 -13.23 -0.44 -28.12
CA ASP A 381 -13.05 0.99 -28.35
C ASP A 381 -11.68 1.51 -27.87
N GLU A 382 -11.13 0.95 -26.79
CA GLU A 382 -9.87 1.38 -26.23
C GLU A 382 -8.69 1.00 -27.13
N TRP A 383 -8.70 -0.23 -27.63
CA TRP A 383 -7.71 -0.69 -28.59
C TRP A 383 -7.73 0.09 -29.89
N GLY A 384 -8.91 0.42 -30.37
CA GLY A 384 -9.06 1.22 -31.59
C GLY A 384 -8.40 2.59 -31.49
N GLN A 385 -8.29 3.13 -30.28
CA GLN A 385 -7.68 4.43 -30.03
C GLN A 385 -6.16 4.33 -29.92
N ILE A 386 -5.64 3.32 -29.23
CA ILE A 386 -4.21 3.03 -29.16
C ILE A 386 -3.69 2.72 -30.57
N PHE A 387 -4.39 1.93 -31.36
CA PHE A 387 -4.04 1.65 -32.76
C PHE A 387 -4.01 2.90 -33.64
N ARG A 388 -4.93 3.84 -33.45
CA ARG A 388 -4.90 5.13 -34.16
C ARG A 388 -3.67 5.96 -33.80
N HIS A 389 -3.27 5.93 -32.52
CA HIS A 389 -2.10 6.66 -32.06
C HIS A 389 -0.79 6.05 -32.54
N LEU A 390 -0.72 4.73 -32.68
CA LEU A 390 0.44 3.99 -33.20
C LEU A 390 0.70 4.19 -34.69
N CYS A 391 0.23 5.29 -35.30
CA CYS A 391 0.40 5.63 -36.70
C CYS A 391 -0.41 4.78 -37.70
N PHE A 392 -1.31 3.97 -37.23
CA PHE A 392 -2.26 3.28 -38.06
C PHE A 392 -3.56 4.07 -38.12
N HIS A 393 -3.67 5.01 -39.02
CA HIS A 393 -4.92 5.76 -39.24
C HIS A 393 -6.13 4.86 -39.57
N ASP A 394 -5.86 3.61 -39.93
CA ASP A 394 -6.87 2.57 -40.13
C ASP A 394 -6.70 1.43 -39.11
N PRO A 395 -7.60 1.27 -38.12
CA PRO A 395 -7.55 0.20 -37.12
C PRO A 395 -7.54 -1.22 -37.72
N ARG A 396 -7.98 -1.39 -38.98
CA ARG A 396 -7.99 -2.69 -39.66
C ARG A 396 -6.60 -3.20 -39.94
N ARG A 397 -5.62 -2.31 -40.08
CA ARG A 397 -4.22 -2.71 -40.32
C ARG A 397 -3.57 -3.47 -39.17
N ARG A 398 -4.19 -3.49 -37.97
CA ARG A 398 -3.73 -4.32 -36.86
C ARG A 398 -3.61 -5.81 -37.18
N PHE A 399 -4.39 -6.28 -38.15
CA PHE A 399 -4.37 -7.67 -38.62
C PHE A 399 -3.22 -7.99 -39.59
N ASP A 400 -2.63 -6.94 -40.17
CA ASP A 400 -1.59 -7.06 -41.19
C ASP A 400 -0.17 -6.86 -40.63
N VAL A 401 -0.08 -6.53 -39.30
CA VAL A 401 1.19 -6.23 -38.65
C VAL A 401 1.65 -7.46 -37.86
N PRO A 402 2.93 -7.86 -37.96
CA PRO A 402 3.46 -8.90 -37.09
C PRO A 402 3.28 -8.59 -35.61
N LEU A 403 2.91 -9.60 -34.82
CA LEU A 403 2.61 -9.40 -33.39
C LEU A 403 3.77 -8.72 -32.64
N ALA A 404 5.02 -9.09 -32.92
CA ALA A 404 6.18 -8.49 -32.27
C ALA A 404 6.32 -6.98 -32.53
N GLU A 405 6.01 -6.53 -33.78
CA GLU A 405 6.03 -5.12 -34.15
C GLU A 405 4.91 -4.35 -33.47
N LEU A 406 3.72 -4.95 -33.41
CA LEU A 406 2.58 -4.40 -32.71
C LEU A 406 2.87 -4.21 -31.20
N LEU A 407 3.41 -5.24 -30.55
CA LEU A 407 3.78 -5.18 -29.12
C LEU A 407 4.83 -4.09 -28.87
N ARG A 408 5.82 -3.95 -29.76
CA ARG A 408 6.80 -2.87 -29.66
C ARG A 408 6.17 -1.49 -29.78
N GLY A 409 5.19 -1.34 -30.67
CA GLY A 409 4.41 -0.12 -30.78
C GLY A 409 3.66 0.24 -29.50
N PHE A 410 3.07 -0.75 -28.83
CA PHE A 410 2.43 -0.56 -27.53
C PHE A 410 3.41 -0.11 -26.44
N GLU A 411 4.60 -0.71 -26.38
CA GLU A 411 5.63 -0.29 -25.41
C GLU A 411 5.99 1.19 -25.59
N ILE A 412 6.24 1.63 -26.82
CA ILE A 412 6.58 3.03 -27.12
C ILE A 412 5.42 3.98 -26.74
N CYS A 413 4.19 3.59 -27.09
CA CYS A 413 3.00 4.38 -26.77
C CYS A 413 2.80 4.50 -25.26
N ALA A 414 2.94 3.42 -24.52
CA ALA A 414 2.83 3.42 -23.08
C ALA A 414 3.90 4.32 -22.42
N GLU A 415 5.16 4.22 -22.86
CA GLU A 415 6.26 5.06 -22.38
C GLU A 415 5.96 6.55 -22.60
N GLU A 416 5.52 6.93 -23.81
CA GLU A 416 5.20 8.32 -24.14
C GLU A 416 4.04 8.85 -23.30
N LEU A 417 2.95 8.09 -23.20
CA LEU A 417 1.77 8.49 -22.43
C LEU A 417 2.09 8.63 -20.95
N MET A 418 2.76 7.63 -20.34
CA MET A 418 3.15 7.67 -18.94
C MET A 418 4.08 8.85 -18.64
N THR A 419 5.04 9.12 -19.51
CA THR A 419 5.95 10.25 -19.38
C THR A 419 5.20 11.58 -19.39
N ARG A 420 4.27 11.77 -20.32
CA ARG A 420 3.45 12.98 -20.41
C ARG A 420 2.56 13.18 -19.20
N TYR A 421 1.94 12.10 -18.71
CA TYR A 421 1.09 12.13 -17.51
C TYR A 421 1.86 12.50 -16.27
N LEU A 422 2.93 11.78 -15.96
CA LEU A 422 3.75 12.08 -14.81
C LEU A 422 4.30 13.51 -14.86
N ALA A 423 4.70 13.99 -16.04
CA ALA A 423 5.15 15.36 -16.22
C ALA A 423 4.02 16.36 -15.93
N LEU A 424 2.80 16.11 -16.38
CA LEU A 424 1.63 16.96 -16.11
C LEU A 424 1.33 17.01 -14.60
N LEU A 425 1.22 15.86 -13.93
CA LEU A 425 0.93 15.80 -12.51
C LEU A 425 2.02 16.47 -11.67
N ARG A 426 3.29 16.24 -11.98
CA ARG A 426 4.43 16.85 -11.29
C ARG A 426 4.52 18.37 -11.49
N ARG A 427 4.20 18.89 -12.68
CA ARG A 427 4.10 20.34 -12.92
C ARG A 427 2.99 20.97 -12.08
N ASN A 428 1.94 20.22 -11.78
CA ASN A 428 0.80 20.64 -11.01
C ASN A 428 0.83 20.19 -9.54
N ARG A 429 2.01 19.90 -8.98
CA ARG A 429 2.18 19.45 -7.59
C ARG A 429 1.56 20.36 -6.53
N LYS A 430 1.19 21.59 -6.90
CA LYS A 430 0.42 22.51 -6.06
C LYS A 430 -1.01 21.99 -5.80
N TYR A 431 -1.54 21.18 -6.71
CA TYR A 431 -2.88 20.62 -6.66
C TYR A 431 -2.89 19.09 -6.59
N CYS A 432 -1.79 18.46 -7.00
CA CYS A 432 -1.66 17.01 -7.05
C CYS A 432 -0.56 16.56 -6.09
N GLY A 433 -0.90 15.72 -5.10
CA GLY A 433 0.02 15.20 -4.10
C GLY A 433 0.73 13.91 -4.50
N GLY A 434 0.33 13.26 -5.61
CA GLY A 434 1.00 12.05 -6.05
C GLY A 434 0.37 11.36 -7.24
N ALA A 435 1.11 10.38 -7.74
CA ALA A 435 0.72 9.48 -8.82
C ALA A 435 1.27 8.06 -8.57
N GLY A 436 0.42 7.04 -8.73
CA GLY A 436 0.79 5.66 -8.51
C GLY A 436 -0.07 4.65 -9.27
#